data_2d9c22c9387ae2bf09a758847af1bb9b
#
_entry.id   2d9c22c9387ae2bf09a758847af1bb9b
#
_cell.length_a   1.000
_cell.length_b   1.000
_cell.length_c   1.000
_cell.angle_alpha   90.00
_cell.angle_beta   90.00
_cell.angle_gamma   90.00
#
_symmetry.space_group_name_H-M   'P 1'
#
loop_
_entity.id
_entity.type
_entity.pdbx_description
1 polymer ?
#
loop_
_entity_poly.entity_id
_entity_poly.type
_entity_poly.pdbx_seq_one_letter_code
_entity_poly.pdbx_strand_id
1 'polypeptide(L)'
;MSNRFSENLKKLRVERGLSQRELARQMYVTRSTVARWESGSRLPDASMVARLAQCLGVDGGALFSATAEDDASPNVIMVDDRKAILSGGLPVLEEVMPGATVVGFTRATEAVEYAKANPIALAFLDIELGRVSGLDLCRELLDINPRTNVVFLTAYAEYSLEAWGTGASGFMVKPITPARVREQLALLRYPISGGGTSS
;
A
#
# COMPACT_ATOMS: atom_id res chain seq x y z
N MET A 1 15.74 5.39 16.75
CA MET A 1 15.82 5.60 15.29
C MET A 1 16.84 4.67 14.59
N SER A 2 17.87 4.18 15.27
CA SER A 2 18.88 3.27 14.70
C SER A 2 18.38 1.88 14.35
N ASN A 3 17.37 1.36 15.03
CA ASN A 3 16.91 -0.03 14.90
C ASN A 3 16.18 -0.30 13.59
N ARG A 4 15.34 0.63 13.12
CA ARG A 4 14.51 0.47 11.91
C ARG A 4 15.32 0.34 10.61
N PHE A 5 16.31 1.21 10.39
CA PHE A 5 17.18 1.10 9.22
C PHE A 5 17.85 -0.29 9.15
N SER A 6 18.32 -0.79 10.28
CA SER A 6 19.07 -2.04 10.38
C SER A 6 18.21 -3.26 10.04
N GLU A 7 16.98 -3.28 10.54
CA GLU A 7 16.01 -4.32 10.27
C GLU A 7 15.60 -4.33 8.80
N ASN A 8 15.34 -3.14 8.23
CA ASN A 8 14.99 -2.99 6.82
C ASN A 8 16.10 -3.42 5.88
N LEU A 9 17.30 -2.98 6.16
CA LEU A 9 18.46 -3.38 5.37
C LEU A 9 18.59 -4.91 5.33
N LYS A 10 18.46 -5.56 6.48
CA LYS A 10 18.53 -7.02 6.59
C LYS A 10 17.38 -7.68 5.81
N LYS A 11 16.13 -7.19 5.96
CA LYS A 11 14.93 -7.69 5.26
C LYS A 11 15.11 -7.59 3.75
N LEU A 12 15.38 -6.40 3.22
CA LEU A 12 15.57 -6.14 1.79
C LEU A 12 16.71 -6.99 1.19
N ARG A 13 17.80 -7.17 1.91
CA ARG A 13 18.90 -8.02 1.47
C ARG A 13 18.45 -9.48 1.33
N VAL A 14 17.74 -10.01 2.32
CA VAL A 14 17.24 -11.39 2.32
C VAL A 14 16.22 -11.62 1.21
N GLU A 15 15.29 -10.68 1.01
CA GLU A 15 14.31 -10.72 -0.07
C GLU A 15 14.96 -10.76 -1.47
N ARG A 16 16.16 -10.15 -1.62
CA ARG A 16 16.95 -10.22 -2.85
C ARG A 16 17.84 -11.47 -2.92
N GLY A 17 17.72 -12.41 -1.99
CA GLY A 17 18.54 -13.63 -1.93
C GLY A 17 20.02 -13.39 -1.68
N LEU A 18 20.41 -12.19 -1.21
CA LEU A 18 21.81 -11.81 -1.00
C LEU A 18 22.31 -12.22 0.39
N SER A 19 23.50 -12.80 0.49
CA SER A 19 24.23 -12.93 1.75
C SER A 19 24.87 -11.58 2.14
N GLN A 20 25.20 -11.41 3.42
CA GLN A 20 25.98 -10.23 3.86
C GLN A 20 27.30 -10.06 3.10
N ARG A 21 27.92 -11.16 2.65
CA ARG A 21 29.16 -11.15 1.89
C ARG A 21 28.94 -10.66 0.46
N GLU A 22 27.85 -11.06 -0.17
CA GLU A 22 27.48 -10.61 -1.51
C GLU A 22 27.09 -9.14 -1.53
N LEU A 23 26.28 -8.69 -0.59
CA LEU A 23 25.96 -7.27 -0.46
C LEU A 23 27.23 -6.44 -0.21
N ALA A 24 28.12 -6.89 0.67
CA ALA A 24 29.38 -6.21 0.94
C ALA A 24 30.25 -6.09 -0.31
N ARG A 25 30.32 -7.15 -1.15
CA ARG A 25 31.04 -7.14 -2.42
C ARG A 25 30.45 -6.13 -3.40
N GLN A 26 29.12 -6.10 -3.55
CA GLN A 26 28.45 -5.14 -4.44
C GLN A 26 28.63 -3.69 -3.97
N MET A 27 28.67 -3.50 -2.68
CA MET A 27 28.87 -2.19 -2.04
C MET A 27 30.33 -1.75 -1.93
N TYR A 28 31.30 -2.61 -2.29
CA TYR A 28 32.75 -2.40 -2.11
C TYR A 28 33.13 -2.08 -0.65
N VAL A 29 32.52 -2.80 0.31
CA VAL A 29 32.80 -2.72 1.74
C VAL A 29 33.12 -4.10 2.31
N THR A 30 33.53 -4.17 3.58
CA THR A 30 33.76 -5.46 4.25
C THR A 30 32.43 -6.08 4.74
N ARG A 31 32.38 -7.40 4.85
CA ARG A 31 31.23 -8.09 5.45
C ARG A 31 30.91 -7.56 6.85
N SER A 32 31.96 -7.26 7.64
CA SER A 32 31.78 -6.71 9.00
C SER A 32 31.12 -5.32 9.00
N THR A 33 31.30 -4.53 7.94
CA THR A 33 30.60 -3.26 7.77
C THR A 33 29.11 -3.48 7.58
N VAL A 34 28.70 -4.39 6.71
CA VAL A 34 27.29 -4.76 6.51
C VAL A 34 26.69 -5.33 7.81
N ALA A 35 27.42 -6.21 8.50
CA ALA A 35 26.96 -6.77 9.78
C ALA A 35 26.73 -5.68 10.86
N ARG A 36 27.57 -4.63 10.90
CA ARG A 36 27.38 -3.48 11.80
C ARG A 36 26.18 -2.63 11.43
N TRP A 37 25.92 -2.46 10.15
CA TRP A 37 24.73 -1.77 9.67
C TRP A 37 23.44 -2.53 10.03
N GLU A 38 23.44 -3.85 9.84
CA GLU A 38 22.29 -4.71 10.17
C GLU A 38 22.08 -4.95 11.67
N SER A 39 23.12 -4.77 12.49
CA SER A 39 23.00 -4.82 13.95
C SER A 39 22.66 -3.47 14.59
N GLY A 40 22.64 -2.38 13.80
CA GLY A 40 22.42 -1.03 14.32
C GLY A 40 23.61 -0.44 15.08
N SER A 41 24.73 -1.16 15.19
CA SER A 41 25.91 -0.67 15.91
C SER A 41 26.63 0.47 15.18
N ARG A 42 26.35 0.64 13.88
CA ARG A 42 26.80 1.77 13.06
C ARG A 42 25.79 2.04 11.94
N LEU A 43 25.49 3.31 11.70
CA LEU A 43 24.73 3.72 10.52
C LEU A 43 25.69 4.07 9.36
N PRO A 44 25.30 3.78 8.10
CA PRO A 44 25.99 4.29 6.94
C PRO A 44 25.77 5.80 6.80
N ASP A 45 26.69 6.48 6.13
CA ASP A 45 26.48 7.87 5.72
C ASP A 45 25.50 7.99 4.56
N ALA A 46 25.06 9.21 4.24
CA ALA A 46 24.05 9.47 3.22
C ALA A 46 24.47 8.94 1.83
N SER A 47 25.74 8.95 1.48
CA SER A 47 26.23 8.44 0.21
C SER A 47 26.13 6.90 0.14
N MET A 48 26.41 6.22 1.24
CA MET A 48 26.25 4.78 1.36
C MET A 48 24.81 4.35 1.37
N VAL A 49 23.91 5.15 1.98
CA VAL A 49 22.45 4.91 1.92
C VAL A 49 21.95 4.98 0.49
N ALA A 50 22.34 6.00 -0.28
CA ALA A 50 21.95 6.12 -1.68
C ALA A 50 22.44 4.91 -2.51
N ARG A 51 23.67 4.45 -2.29
CA ARG A 51 24.22 3.26 -2.95
C ARG A 51 23.54 1.96 -2.53
N LEU A 52 23.17 1.81 -1.25
CA LEU A 52 22.40 0.68 -0.76
C LEU A 52 21.01 0.61 -1.42
N ALA A 53 20.33 1.74 -1.50
CA ALA A 53 19.03 1.85 -2.17
C ALA A 53 19.13 1.42 -3.64
N GLN A 54 20.12 1.93 -4.36
CA GLN A 54 20.38 1.57 -5.76
C GLN A 54 20.74 0.08 -5.92
N CYS A 55 21.61 -0.45 -5.05
CA CYS A 55 22.03 -1.85 -5.06
C CYS A 55 20.85 -2.81 -4.78
N LEU A 56 19.98 -2.42 -3.86
CA LEU A 56 18.78 -3.18 -3.49
C LEU A 56 17.57 -2.87 -4.39
N GLY A 57 17.68 -1.93 -5.35
CA GLY A 57 16.62 -1.56 -6.28
C GLY A 57 15.39 -0.96 -5.59
N VAL A 58 15.61 -0.14 -4.56
CA VAL A 58 14.56 0.54 -3.78
C VAL A 58 14.83 2.05 -3.75
N ASP A 59 13.81 2.84 -3.40
CA ASP A 59 14.01 4.25 -3.09
C ASP A 59 14.80 4.42 -1.78
N GLY A 60 15.64 5.47 -1.69
CA GLY A 60 16.44 5.73 -0.48
C GLY A 60 15.61 5.92 0.78
N GLY A 61 14.38 6.45 0.65
CA GLY A 61 13.39 6.53 1.72
C GLY A 61 12.94 5.17 2.22
N ALA A 62 12.87 4.15 1.36
CA ALA A 62 12.45 2.80 1.72
C ALA A 62 13.35 2.15 2.78
N LEU A 63 14.66 2.48 2.79
CA LEU A 63 15.59 2.01 3.83
C LEU A 63 15.26 2.57 5.23
N PHE A 64 14.55 3.69 5.32
CA PHE A 64 14.16 4.31 6.59
C PHE A 64 12.68 4.16 6.90
N SER A 65 11.84 3.97 5.89
CA SER A 65 10.37 3.98 5.98
C SER A 65 9.72 2.60 6.02
N ALA A 66 10.39 1.57 5.54
CA ALA A 66 9.78 0.27 5.20
C ALA A 66 9.36 -0.62 6.38
N THR A 67 9.30 -0.17 7.63
CA THR A 67 8.94 -1.04 8.75
C THR A 67 7.78 -0.57 9.62
N ALA A 68 7.26 0.62 9.40
CA ALA A 68 6.03 1.02 10.09
C ALA A 68 4.77 0.59 9.33
N GLU A 69 4.89 0.32 8.02
CA GLU A 69 3.74 -0.07 7.18
C GLU A 69 3.66 -1.58 6.92
N ASP A 70 4.77 -2.34 7.06
CA ASP A 70 4.78 -3.79 6.80
C ASP A 70 4.35 -4.66 8.01
N ASP A 71 4.36 -4.12 9.23
CA ASP A 71 3.86 -4.82 10.44
C ASP A 71 2.50 -4.27 10.91
N ALA A 72 2.08 -3.12 10.43
CA ALA A 72 0.73 -2.63 10.63
C ALA A 72 -0.19 -3.23 9.55
N SER A 73 -1.27 -3.87 9.98
CA SER A 73 -2.34 -4.30 9.06
C SER A 73 -2.70 -3.15 8.11
N PRO A 74 -2.67 -3.35 6.78
CA PRO A 74 -2.99 -2.28 5.85
C PRO A 74 -4.42 -1.80 6.06
N ASN A 75 -4.62 -0.49 6.16
CA ASN A 75 -5.96 0.08 6.23
C ASN A 75 -6.60 0.05 4.85
N VAL A 76 -7.72 -0.63 4.76
CA VAL A 76 -8.56 -0.73 3.57
C VAL A 76 -9.90 -0.09 3.87
N ILE A 77 -10.34 0.83 3.04
CA ILE A 77 -11.65 1.46 3.21
C ILE A 77 -12.58 1.12 2.04
N MET A 78 -13.87 1.05 2.34
CA MET A 78 -14.94 0.97 1.35
C MET A 78 -15.93 2.09 1.59
N VAL A 79 -16.23 2.89 0.56
CA VAL A 79 -17.15 4.02 0.65
C VAL A 79 -18.29 3.84 -0.34
N ASP A 80 -19.51 3.74 0.18
CA ASP A 80 -20.75 3.59 -0.60
C ASP A 80 -21.91 4.15 0.24
N ASP A 81 -22.73 5.03 -0.30
CA ASP A 81 -23.83 5.66 0.43
C ASP A 81 -24.95 4.68 0.83
N ARG A 82 -24.95 3.49 0.22
CA ARG A 82 -25.91 2.42 0.50
C ARG A 82 -25.35 1.39 1.48
N LYS A 83 -25.86 1.38 2.70
CA LYS A 83 -25.47 0.43 3.76
C LYS A 83 -25.53 -1.03 3.33
N ALA A 84 -26.51 -1.39 2.47
CA ALA A 84 -26.65 -2.77 1.96
C ALA A 84 -25.43 -3.20 1.13
N ILE A 85 -24.82 -2.29 0.36
CA ILE A 85 -23.61 -2.56 -0.42
C ILE A 85 -22.40 -2.74 0.50
N LEU A 86 -22.25 -1.89 1.51
CA LEU A 86 -21.20 -2.05 2.52
C LEU A 86 -21.35 -3.39 3.26
N SER A 87 -22.56 -3.73 3.72
CA SER A 87 -22.82 -5.00 4.43
C SER A 87 -22.49 -6.24 3.59
N GLY A 88 -22.62 -6.17 2.27
CA GLY A 88 -22.23 -7.25 1.37
C GLY A 88 -20.75 -7.23 0.98
N GLY A 89 -20.15 -6.04 0.86
CA GLY A 89 -18.80 -5.87 0.37
C GLY A 89 -17.72 -6.02 1.43
N LEU A 90 -17.94 -5.52 2.65
CA LEU A 90 -16.94 -5.60 3.72
C LEU A 90 -16.51 -7.04 4.04
N PRO A 91 -17.43 -8.02 4.21
CA PRO A 91 -17.02 -9.40 4.44
C PRO A 91 -16.20 -10.00 3.30
N VAL A 92 -16.45 -9.59 2.06
CA VAL A 92 -15.67 -10.03 0.89
C VAL A 92 -14.24 -9.49 0.96
N LEU A 93 -14.06 -8.24 1.38
CA LEU A 93 -12.73 -7.65 1.55
C LEU A 93 -11.97 -8.30 2.71
N GLU A 94 -12.65 -8.56 3.83
CA GLU A 94 -12.08 -9.27 4.99
C GLU A 94 -11.65 -10.70 4.63
N GLU A 95 -12.46 -11.42 3.84
CA GLU A 95 -12.12 -12.77 3.34
C GLU A 95 -10.85 -12.76 2.47
N VAL A 96 -10.75 -11.79 1.56
CA VAL A 96 -9.64 -11.72 0.59
C VAL A 96 -8.38 -11.14 1.22
N MET A 97 -8.52 -10.27 2.21
CA MET A 97 -7.42 -9.58 2.90
C MET A 97 -7.51 -9.76 4.42
N PRO A 98 -7.34 -10.99 4.94
CA PRO A 98 -7.53 -11.29 6.38
C PRO A 98 -6.51 -10.56 7.29
N GLY A 99 -5.40 -10.08 6.72
CA GLY A 99 -4.41 -9.27 7.44
C GLY A 99 -4.66 -7.76 7.38
N ALA A 100 -5.75 -7.29 6.73
CA ALA A 100 -6.07 -5.87 6.60
C ALA A 100 -7.08 -5.42 7.67
N THR A 101 -6.99 -4.14 8.04
CA THR A 101 -8.06 -3.46 8.78
C THR A 101 -9.04 -2.88 7.78
N VAL A 102 -10.24 -3.48 7.66
CA VAL A 102 -11.26 -3.08 6.69
C VAL A 102 -12.32 -2.23 7.36
N VAL A 103 -12.58 -1.01 6.84
CA VAL A 103 -13.56 -0.07 7.41
C VAL A 103 -14.49 0.45 6.32
N GLY A 104 -15.81 0.47 6.61
CA GLY A 104 -16.82 0.98 5.68
C GLY A 104 -17.35 2.36 6.09
N PHE A 105 -17.58 3.23 5.11
CA PHE A 105 -18.13 4.57 5.32
C PHE A 105 -19.32 4.81 4.39
N THR A 106 -20.39 5.41 4.93
CA THR A 106 -21.54 5.84 4.11
C THR A 106 -21.43 7.29 3.66
N ARG A 107 -20.43 8.03 4.15
CA ARG A 107 -20.21 9.45 3.83
C ARG A 107 -18.75 9.70 3.50
N ALA A 108 -18.51 10.44 2.41
CA ALA A 108 -17.17 10.82 1.99
C ALA A 108 -16.39 11.58 3.07
N THR A 109 -17.06 12.49 3.80
CA THR A 109 -16.42 13.28 4.86
C THR A 109 -15.86 12.43 6.00
N GLU A 110 -16.54 11.34 6.38
CA GLU A 110 -16.05 10.41 7.41
C GLU A 110 -14.82 9.64 6.93
N ALA A 111 -14.81 9.23 5.66
CA ALA A 111 -13.67 8.55 5.05
C ALA A 111 -12.43 9.47 4.99
N VAL A 112 -12.62 10.74 4.66
CA VAL A 112 -11.55 11.75 4.64
C VAL A 112 -10.97 11.98 6.03
N GLU A 113 -11.82 12.18 7.05
CA GLU A 113 -11.34 12.35 8.43
C GLU A 113 -10.59 11.11 8.94
N TYR A 114 -11.05 9.92 8.57
CA TYR A 114 -10.33 8.69 8.88
C TYR A 114 -8.97 8.62 8.18
N ALA A 115 -8.90 9.00 6.90
CA ALA A 115 -7.67 9.00 6.10
C ALA A 115 -6.61 9.98 6.63
N LYS A 116 -7.01 11.12 7.19
CA LYS A 116 -6.08 12.07 7.83
C LYS A 116 -5.38 11.49 9.06
N ALA A 117 -6.04 10.60 9.78
CA ALA A 117 -5.50 9.97 10.99
C ALA A 117 -4.84 8.62 10.73
N ASN A 118 -5.19 7.95 9.62
CA ASN A 118 -4.75 6.58 9.31
C ASN A 118 -4.29 6.51 7.85
N PRO A 119 -3.04 6.13 7.57
CA PRO A 119 -2.59 5.92 6.20
C PRO A 119 -3.44 4.83 5.51
N ILE A 120 -4.08 5.18 4.39
CA ILE A 120 -4.92 4.26 3.61
C ILE A 120 -4.06 3.59 2.54
N ALA A 121 -4.01 2.26 2.56
CA ALA A 121 -3.31 1.47 1.55
C ALA A 121 -4.18 1.23 0.31
N LEU A 122 -5.50 1.03 0.52
CA LEU A 122 -6.46 0.74 -0.55
C LEU A 122 -7.84 1.32 -0.20
N ALA A 123 -8.44 2.02 -1.15
CA ALA A 123 -9.80 2.54 -1.06
C ALA A 123 -10.68 1.97 -2.19
N PHE A 124 -11.81 1.35 -1.83
CA PHE A 124 -12.87 1.02 -2.77
C PHE A 124 -13.95 2.10 -2.69
N LEU A 125 -14.17 2.82 -3.79
CA LEU A 125 -15.05 3.98 -3.80
C LEU A 125 -16.21 3.79 -4.80
N ASP A 126 -17.45 3.96 -4.35
CA ASP A 126 -18.53 4.20 -5.31
C ASP A 126 -18.33 5.56 -5.98
N ILE A 127 -18.67 5.66 -7.25
CA ILE A 127 -18.61 6.92 -8.00
C ILE A 127 -19.75 7.85 -7.58
N GLU A 128 -20.94 7.28 -7.35
CA GLU A 128 -22.15 8.02 -6.96
C GLU A 128 -22.36 7.97 -5.44
N LEU A 129 -21.80 8.94 -4.71
CA LEU A 129 -21.92 9.05 -3.24
C LEU A 129 -22.95 10.13 -2.83
N GLY A 130 -24.17 10.01 -3.32
CA GLY A 130 -25.24 10.93 -3.03
C GLY A 130 -24.98 12.33 -3.59
N ARG A 131 -24.57 13.30 -2.74
CA ARG A 131 -24.29 14.69 -3.18
C ARG A 131 -22.83 14.93 -3.55
N VAL A 132 -21.95 14.01 -3.28
CA VAL A 132 -20.50 14.12 -3.52
C VAL A 132 -20.13 13.08 -4.56
N SER A 133 -19.24 13.45 -5.50
CA SER A 133 -18.70 12.50 -6.46
C SER A 133 -17.60 11.67 -5.81
N GLY A 134 -17.61 10.35 -6.01
CA GLY A 134 -16.48 9.48 -5.64
C GLY A 134 -15.19 9.85 -6.35
N LEU A 135 -15.28 10.52 -7.52
CA LEU A 135 -14.11 11.04 -8.24
C LEU A 135 -13.43 12.18 -7.44
N ASP A 136 -14.22 13.06 -6.80
CA ASP A 136 -13.68 14.13 -5.96
C ASP A 136 -13.10 13.55 -4.67
N LEU A 137 -13.75 12.56 -4.06
CA LEU A 137 -13.21 11.84 -2.91
C LEU A 137 -11.87 11.16 -3.26
N CYS A 138 -11.75 10.56 -4.44
CA CYS A 138 -10.49 9.98 -4.91
C CYS A 138 -9.36 11.01 -4.92
N ARG A 139 -9.59 12.19 -5.48
CA ARG A 139 -8.59 13.28 -5.53
C ARG A 139 -8.18 13.69 -4.12
N GLU A 140 -9.15 13.89 -3.23
CA GLU A 140 -8.89 14.28 -1.83
C GLU A 140 -8.07 13.22 -1.08
N LEU A 141 -8.36 11.94 -1.25
CA LEU A 141 -7.57 10.85 -0.66
C LEU A 141 -6.14 10.79 -1.21
N LEU A 142 -5.96 11.03 -2.51
CA LEU A 142 -4.64 11.06 -3.14
C LEU A 142 -3.84 12.32 -2.76
N ASP A 143 -4.49 13.44 -2.47
CA ASP A 143 -3.84 14.64 -1.91
C ASP A 143 -3.35 14.41 -0.48
N ILE A 144 -4.09 13.62 0.32
CA ILE A 144 -3.67 13.22 1.68
C ILE A 144 -2.50 12.24 1.61
N ASN A 145 -2.62 11.20 0.79
CA ASN A 145 -1.57 10.20 0.60
C ASN A 145 -1.50 9.75 -0.87
N PRO A 146 -0.52 10.23 -1.65
CA PRO A 146 -0.35 9.87 -3.06
C PRO A 146 -0.07 8.38 -3.33
N ARG A 147 0.25 7.62 -2.29
CA ARG A 147 0.48 6.16 -2.38
C ARG A 147 -0.77 5.33 -2.10
N THR A 148 -1.91 5.96 -1.83
CA THR A 148 -3.18 5.24 -1.71
C THR A 148 -3.56 4.62 -3.06
N ASN A 149 -3.82 3.32 -3.07
CA ASN A 149 -4.48 2.71 -4.23
C ASN A 149 -5.98 3.00 -4.16
N VAL A 150 -6.56 3.41 -5.27
CA VAL A 150 -8.01 3.62 -5.37
C VAL A 150 -8.59 2.72 -6.44
N VAL A 151 -9.62 1.95 -6.09
CA VAL A 151 -10.41 1.12 -7.00
C VAL A 151 -11.85 1.63 -6.97
N PHE A 152 -12.35 2.09 -8.09
CA PHE A 152 -13.75 2.48 -8.19
C PHE A 152 -14.67 1.27 -8.26
N LEU A 153 -15.77 1.33 -7.52
CA LEU A 153 -16.90 0.40 -7.56
C LEU A 153 -18.11 1.13 -8.11
N THR A 154 -18.67 0.66 -9.21
CA THR A 154 -19.87 1.29 -9.78
C THR A 154 -20.83 0.26 -10.39
N ALA A 155 -22.09 0.63 -10.51
CA ALA A 155 -23.05 -0.13 -11.27
C ALA A 155 -22.92 0.10 -12.80
N TYR A 156 -22.20 1.15 -13.21
CA TYR A 156 -22.18 1.65 -14.58
C TYR A 156 -20.77 1.64 -15.16
N ALA A 157 -20.56 0.87 -16.22
CA ALA A 157 -19.24 0.72 -16.86
C ALA A 157 -18.78 1.99 -17.63
N GLU A 158 -19.71 2.89 -18.00
CA GLU A 158 -19.43 4.11 -18.74
C GLU A 158 -18.57 5.14 -18.00
N TYR A 159 -18.54 5.09 -16.67
CA TYR A 159 -17.69 5.96 -15.84
C TYR A 159 -16.19 5.59 -15.87
N SER A 160 -15.82 4.50 -16.54
CA SER A 160 -14.44 4.05 -16.58
C SER A 160 -13.46 5.11 -17.12
N LEU A 161 -13.84 5.87 -18.13
CA LEU A 161 -12.98 6.91 -18.72
C LEU A 161 -12.71 8.07 -17.76
N GLU A 162 -13.72 8.52 -17.01
CA GLU A 162 -13.58 9.60 -16.03
C GLU A 162 -12.78 9.14 -14.82
N ALA A 163 -12.96 7.88 -14.39
CA ALA A 163 -12.22 7.25 -13.31
C ALA A 163 -10.70 7.25 -13.58
N TRP A 164 -10.28 6.90 -14.79
CA TRP A 164 -8.85 6.90 -15.16
C TRP A 164 -8.21 8.29 -15.09
N GLY A 165 -8.96 9.37 -15.35
CA GLY A 165 -8.49 10.74 -15.24
C GLY A 165 -8.14 11.18 -13.80
N THR A 166 -8.53 10.45 -12.77
CA THR A 166 -8.28 10.79 -11.36
C THR A 166 -6.94 10.26 -10.82
N GLY A 167 -6.27 9.37 -11.55
CA GLY A 167 -5.09 8.65 -11.05
C GLY A 167 -5.41 7.38 -10.25
N ALA A 168 -6.65 6.90 -10.29
CA ALA A 168 -7.05 5.64 -9.67
C ALA A 168 -6.21 4.45 -10.18
N SER A 169 -6.08 3.43 -9.33
CA SER A 169 -5.33 2.19 -9.62
C SER A 169 -6.19 1.15 -10.32
N GLY A 170 -7.50 1.23 -10.22
CA GLY A 170 -8.40 0.24 -10.80
C GLY A 170 -9.86 0.68 -10.87
N PHE A 171 -10.64 -0.18 -11.54
CA PHE A 171 -12.07 0.00 -11.74
C PHE A 171 -12.78 -1.36 -11.73
N MET A 172 -13.89 -1.47 -11.04
CA MET A 172 -14.65 -2.71 -10.92
C MET A 172 -16.16 -2.42 -10.97
N VAL A 173 -16.87 -3.17 -11.80
CA VAL A 173 -18.34 -3.11 -11.84
C VAL A 173 -18.92 -3.98 -10.71
N LYS A 174 -19.89 -3.46 -9.97
CA LYS A 174 -20.66 -4.20 -8.94
C LYS A 174 -21.36 -5.42 -9.56
N PRO A 175 -21.50 -6.54 -8.85
CA PRO A 175 -21.23 -6.75 -7.44
C PRO A 175 -19.74 -7.02 -7.14
N ILE A 176 -19.33 -6.68 -5.91
CA ILE A 176 -18.01 -7.06 -5.39
C ILE A 176 -17.97 -8.57 -5.11
N THR A 177 -16.94 -9.23 -5.61
CA THR A 177 -16.74 -10.68 -5.40
C THR A 177 -15.26 -10.97 -5.08
N PRO A 178 -14.95 -12.05 -4.33
CA PRO A 178 -13.57 -12.39 -3.99
C PRO A 178 -12.66 -12.51 -5.22
N ALA A 179 -13.14 -13.10 -6.30
CA ALA A 179 -12.36 -13.24 -7.54
C ALA A 179 -11.98 -11.90 -8.14
N ARG A 180 -12.95 -10.98 -8.28
CA ARG A 180 -12.71 -9.64 -8.83
C ARG A 180 -11.80 -8.79 -7.93
N VAL A 181 -11.94 -8.91 -6.61
CA VAL A 181 -11.04 -8.23 -5.68
C VAL A 181 -9.61 -8.72 -5.87
N ARG A 182 -9.38 -10.04 -5.96
CA ARG A 182 -8.03 -10.60 -6.21
C ARG A 182 -7.45 -10.13 -7.54
N GLU A 183 -8.26 -10.04 -8.60
CA GLU A 183 -7.84 -9.47 -9.89
C GLU A 183 -7.36 -8.01 -9.74
N GLN A 184 -8.11 -7.19 -9.01
CA GLN A 184 -7.71 -5.79 -8.77
C GLN A 184 -6.45 -5.69 -7.92
N LEU A 185 -6.29 -6.52 -6.88
CA LEU A 185 -5.09 -6.54 -6.05
C LEU A 185 -3.82 -6.83 -6.86
N ALA A 186 -3.91 -7.68 -7.90
CA ALA A 186 -2.80 -7.97 -8.79
C ALA A 186 -2.40 -6.79 -9.70
N LEU A 187 -3.27 -5.81 -9.88
CA LEU A 187 -3.09 -4.66 -10.76
C LEU A 187 -2.74 -3.36 -10.00
N LEU A 188 -2.67 -3.40 -8.67
CA LEU A 188 -2.41 -2.21 -7.86
C LEU A 188 -1.06 -1.58 -8.20
N ARG A 189 -1.05 -0.24 -8.24
CA ARG A 189 0.17 0.55 -8.49
C ARG A 189 1.18 0.40 -7.35
N TYR A 190 0.70 0.32 -6.12
CA TYR A 190 1.51 0.14 -4.91
C TYR A 190 1.16 -1.20 -4.28
N PRO A 191 2.10 -2.15 -4.17
CA PRO A 191 1.85 -3.43 -3.52
C PRO A 191 1.38 -3.26 -2.07
N ILE A 192 0.43 -4.08 -1.64
CA ILE A 192 -0.06 -4.12 -0.27
C ILE A 192 0.46 -5.39 0.38
N SER A 193 1.21 -5.26 1.48
CA SER A 193 1.67 -6.39 2.27
C SER A 193 0.49 -7.01 3.00
N GLY A 194 0.17 -8.28 2.72
CA GLY A 194 -0.95 -9.00 3.35
C GLY A 194 -1.91 -9.71 2.41
N GLY A 195 -1.81 -9.49 1.10
CA GLY A 195 -2.52 -10.29 0.10
C GLY A 195 -1.73 -11.56 -0.21
N GLY A 196 -2.01 -12.65 0.50
CA GLY A 196 -1.37 -13.94 0.25
C GLY A 196 -1.68 -14.46 -1.15
N THR A 197 -0.73 -14.33 -2.07
CA THR A 197 -0.64 -15.22 -3.23
C THR A 197 0.17 -16.42 -2.80
N SER A 198 -0.48 -17.39 -2.13
CA SER A 198 0.04 -18.75 -2.10
C SER A 198 -0.40 -19.43 -3.39
N SER A 199 0.55 -19.68 -4.26
CA SER A 199 0.42 -20.69 -5.33
C SER A 199 0.43 -22.06 -4.74
#